data_f9861aa0ed1968cdb1ef18a139c68893
#
_entry.id   f9861aa0ed1968cdb1ef18a139c68893
#
_cell.length_a   1.000
_cell.length_b   1.000
_cell.length_c   1.000
_cell.angle_alpha   90.00
_cell.angle_beta   90.00
_cell.angle_gamma   90.00
#
_symmetry.space_group_name_H-M   'P 1'
#
loop_
_entity.id
_entity.type
_entity.pdbx_description
1 polymer ?
#
loop_
_entity_poly.entity_id
_entity_poly.type
_entity_poly.pdbx_seq_one_letter_code
_entity_poly.pdbx_strand_id
1 'polypeptide(L)'
;AHARLLDGIPCTTHFQLTEKLRRLAPRAVVKENILYVQHERIHTSAGIASGVDLMLRIVEQLTDGRFAHKVARELVVYSRRDGISAQQSAFTRYRNHIHMGIHRAQDHVVEHIGEKQSLAGLAEVACMSERNFTRTFRKETGTTVNAYINRIRREHIEQLLRNPDLSRQQIARRVGLESDKQVARILRG
;
A
#
# COMPACT_ATOMS: atom_id res chain seq x y z
N ALA A 1 9.64 24.12 -6.27
CA ALA A 1 10.99 24.23 -5.75
C ALA A 1 11.58 25.61 -6.05
N HIS A 2 11.79 25.98 -7.30
CA HIS A 2 12.44 27.25 -7.68
C HIS A 2 11.73 28.51 -7.13
N ALA A 3 10.41 28.52 -7.07
CA ALA A 3 9.63 29.61 -6.48
C ALA A 3 9.63 29.64 -4.93
N ARG A 4 10.38 28.75 -4.26
CA ARG A 4 10.47 28.59 -2.80
C ARG A 4 9.12 28.37 -2.09
N LEU A 5 8.09 28.00 -2.81
CA LEU A 5 6.75 27.75 -2.24
C LEU A 5 6.70 26.58 -1.25
N LEU A 6 7.72 25.73 -1.24
CA LEU A 6 7.80 24.56 -0.36
C LEU A 6 8.68 24.79 0.88
N ASP A 7 9.25 25.96 1.07
CA ASP A 7 10.15 26.24 2.20
C ASP A 7 9.40 26.12 3.53
N GLY A 8 9.83 25.20 4.39
CA GLY A 8 9.19 24.89 5.68
C GLY A 8 7.87 24.10 5.57
N ILE A 9 7.40 23.79 4.37
CA ILE A 9 6.09 23.19 4.14
C ILE A 9 6.22 21.65 3.99
N PRO A 10 5.35 20.86 4.65
CA PRO A 10 5.27 19.43 4.41
C PRO A 10 4.76 19.16 2.99
N CYS A 11 5.48 18.33 2.26
CA CYS A 11 5.14 17.98 0.89
C CYS A 11 5.52 16.53 0.59
N THR A 12 5.01 15.99 -0.51
CA THR A 12 5.40 14.69 -1.04
C THR A 12 5.58 14.75 -2.56
N THR A 13 6.21 13.73 -3.10
CA THR A 13 6.37 13.49 -4.53
C THR A 13 6.45 11.98 -4.78
N HIS A 14 6.55 11.58 -6.04
CA HIS A 14 6.75 10.18 -6.41
C HIS A 14 8.00 9.61 -5.71
N PHE A 15 7.91 8.36 -5.21
CA PHE A 15 8.97 7.73 -4.40
C PHE A 15 10.35 7.75 -5.09
N GLN A 16 10.41 7.65 -6.41
CA GLN A 16 11.65 7.76 -7.19
C GLN A 16 12.21 9.18 -7.26
N LEU A 17 11.41 10.20 -6.96
CA LEU A 17 11.80 11.60 -7.07
C LEU A 17 12.06 12.28 -5.72
N THR A 18 11.94 11.56 -4.61
CA THR A 18 12.10 12.08 -3.24
C THR A 18 13.46 12.75 -3.05
N GLU A 19 14.54 12.08 -3.42
CA GLU A 19 15.90 12.62 -3.32
C GLU A 19 16.14 13.82 -4.25
N LYS A 20 15.52 13.79 -5.44
CA LYS A 20 15.59 14.94 -6.37
C LYS A 20 14.86 16.14 -5.78
N LEU A 21 13.69 15.93 -5.16
CA LEU A 21 12.93 17.01 -4.52
C LEU A 21 13.70 17.60 -3.34
N ARG A 22 14.34 16.80 -2.49
CA ARG A 22 15.18 17.26 -1.37
C ARG A 22 16.32 18.16 -1.85
N ARG A 23 16.97 17.79 -2.95
CA ARG A 23 18.05 18.62 -3.53
C ARG A 23 17.54 19.93 -4.11
N LEU A 24 16.38 19.93 -4.75
CA LEU A 24 15.79 21.12 -5.38
C LEU A 24 15.09 22.05 -4.38
N ALA A 25 14.63 21.53 -3.25
CA ALA A 25 13.94 22.25 -2.20
C ALA A 25 14.46 21.83 -0.81
N PRO A 26 15.70 22.19 -0.44
CA PRO A 26 16.36 21.70 0.77
C PRO A 26 15.69 22.14 2.07
N ARG A 27 14.84 23.16 2.02
CA ARG A 27 14.05 23.63 3.18
C ARG A 27 12.64 23.05 3.25
N ALA A 28 12.23 22.26 2.28
CA ALA A 28 10.94 21.57 2.30
C ALA A 28 10.95 20.38 3.29
N VAL A 29 9.83 20.13 3.95
CA VAL A 29 9.66 18.97 4.83
C VAL A 29 9.10 17.80 4.02
N VAL A 30 9.99 17.08 3.30
CA VAL A 30 9.60 16.03 2.38
C VAL A 30 9.15 14.79 3.15
N LYS A 31 7.86 14.43 3.01
CA LYS A 31 7.25 13.21 3.54
C LYS A 31 7.38 12.09 2.52
N GLU A 32 7.98 10.98 2.95
CA GLU A 32 8.19 9.82 2.09
C GLU A 32 7.03 8.84 2.13
N ASN A 33 6.87 8.08 1.05
CA ASN A 33 5.96 6.94 0.96
C ASN A 33 4.51 7.23 1.36
N ILE A 34 4.03 8.45 1.12
CA ILE A 34 2.63 8.86 1.33
C ILE A 34 2.04 9.37 0.02
N LEU A 35 0.74 9.23 -0.17
CA LEU A 35 0.09 9.53 -1.44
C LEU A 35 -0.03 11.02 -1.70
N TYR A 36 -0.45 11.79 -0.70
CA TYR A 36 -0.56 13.24 -0.82
C TYR A 36 -0.44 13.94 0.53
N VAL A 37 -0.09 15.20 0.48
CA VAL A 37 -0.06 16.12 1.62
C VAL A 37 -0.97 17.30 1.29
N GLN A 38 -1.85 17.65 2.22
CA GLN A 38 -2.60 18.90 2.23
C GLN A 38 -1.98 19.82 3.31
N HIS A 39 -1.57 21.01 2.92
CA HIS A 39 -1.06 22.02 3.84
C HIS A 39 -1.50 23.41 3.38
N GLU A 40 -2.36 24.05 4.15
CA GLU A 40 -2.94 25.37 3.82
C GLU A 40 -3.43 25.47 2.35
N ARG A 41 -2.74 26.29 1.54
CA ARG A 41 -3.05 26.55 0.13
C ARG A 41 -2.21 25.69 -0.84
N ILE A 42 -1.25 24.92 -0.32
CA ILE A 42 -0.35 24.11 -1.13
C ILE A 42 -0.62 22.61 -0.87
N HIS A 43 -1.01 21.94 -1.91
CA HIS A 43 -1.26 20.51 -1.88
C HIS A 43 -0.30 19.80 -2.85
N THR A 44 0.25 18.67 -2.43
CA THR A 44 1.19 17.89 -3.24
C THR A 44 0.79 16.43 -3.26
N SER A 45 0.97 15.76 -4.39
CA SER A 45 0.67 14.34 -4.53
C SER A 45 1.86 13.57 -5.11
N ALA A 46 1.88 12.27 -4.88
CA ALA A 46 2.95 11.38 -5.31
C ALA A 46 2.92 11.05 -6.81
N GLY A 47 1.77 11.18 -7.46
CA GLY A 47 1.61 10.88 -8.87
C GLY A 47 0.17 11.06 -9.34
N ILE A 48 -0.13 10.65 -10.59
CA ILE A 48 -1.43 10.88 -11.23
C ILE A 48 -2.58 10.28 -10.42
N ALA A 49 -2.51 8.98 -10.08
CA ALA A 49 -3.58 8.31 -9.34
C ALA A 49 -3.77 8.91 -7.93
N SER A 50 -2.69 9.25 -7.23
CA SER A 50 -2.78 9.93 -5.93
C SER A 50 -3.23 11.38 -6.05
N GLY A 51 -3.04 12.02 -7.21
CA GLY A 51 -3.62 13.32 -7.54
C GLY A 51 -5.15 13.24 -7.62
N VAL A 52 -5.70 12.17 -8.19
CA VAL A 52 -7.15 11.92 -8.20
C VAL A 52 -7.69 11.75 -6.77
N ASP A 53 -7.01 10.94 -5.92
CA ASP A 53 -7.39 10.78 -4.50
C ASP A 53 -7.40 12.13 -3.76
N LEU A 54 -6.37 12.97 -3.98
CA LEU A 54 -6.27 14.31 -3.42
C LEU A 54 -7.42 15.21 -3.89
N MET A 55 -7.73 15.23 -5.18
CA MET A 55 -8.81 16.06 -5.72
C MET A 55 -10.18 15.62 -5.19
N LEU A 56 -10.44 14.33 -5.07
CA LEU A 56 -11.66 13.82 -4.45
C LEU A 56 -11.74 14.22 -2.96
N ARG A 57 -10.61 14.27 -2.26
CA ARG A 57 -10.58 14.77 -0.88
C ARG A 57 -10.89 16.27 -0.81
N ILE A 58 -10.37 17.07 -1.73
CA ILE A 58 -10.68 18.51 -1.81
C ILE A 58 -12.16 18.72 -2.15
N VAL A 59 -12.72 17.98 -3.10
CA VAL A 59 -14.15 18.03 -3.42
C VAL A 59 -14.99 17.71 -2.19
N GLU A 60 -14.64 16.68 -1.43
CA GLU A 60 -15.33 16.31 -0.19
C GLU A 60 -15.30 17.43 0.86
N GLN A 61 -14.18 18.13 0.99
CA GLN A 61 -14.03 19.26 1.93
C GLN A 61 -14.82 20.49 1.51
N LEU A 62 -14.95 20.74 0.20
CA LEU A 62 -15.68 21.88 -0.35
C LEU A 62 -17.19 21.65 -0.46
N THR A 63 -17.61 20.38 -0.43
CA THR A 63 -19.02 19.97 -0.57
C THR A 63 -19.42 19.03 0.56
N ASP A 64 -19.53 17.75 0.24
CA ASP A 64 -19.77 16.65 1.19
C ASP A 64 -19.29 15.29 0.63
N GLY A 65 -19.30 14.27 1.49
CA GLY A 65 -18.87 12.93 1.12
C GLY A 65 -19.75 12.25 0.06
N ARG A 66 -21.05 12.60 0.01
CA ARG A 66 -22.00 12.03 -0.99
C ARG A 66 -21.70 12.57 -2.38
N PHE A 67 -21.41 13.85 -2.48
CA PHE A 67 -21.05 14.47 -3.76
C PHE A 67 -19.70 13.95 -4.24
N ALA A 68 -18.69 13.91 -3.38
CA ALA A 68 -17.39 13.33 -3.71
C ALA A 68 -17.50 11.87 -4.15
N HIS A 69 -18.41 11.09 -3.55
CA HIS A 69 -18.69 9.72 -3.99
C HIS A 69 -19.30 9.64 -5.40
N LYS A 70 -20.23 10.54 -5.72
CA LYS A 70 -20.78 10.62 -7.08
C LYS A 70 -19.69 10.93 -8.10
N VAL A 71 -18.83 11.91 -7.81
CA VAL A 71 -17.69 12.26 -8.69
C VAL A 71 -16.75 11.07 -8.86
N ALA A 72 -16.43 10.35 -7.78
CA ALA A 72 -15.59 9.15 -7.85
C ALA A 72 -16.18 8.06 -8.75
N ARG A 73 -17.50 7.85 -8.69
CA ARG A 73 -18.21 6.91 -9.56
C ARG A 73 -18.14 7.31 -11.04
N GLU A 74 -18.39 8.58 -11.37
CA GLU A 74 -18.30 9.08 -12.74
C GLU A 74 -16.87 8.94 -13.30
N LEU A 75 -15.85 9.09 -12.45
CA LEU A 75 -14.44 8.88 -12.82
C LEU A 75 -14.04 7.41 -12.82
N VAL A 76 -14.96 6.47 -12.51
CA VAL A 76 -14.68 5.03 -12.40
C VAL A 76 -13.56 4.72 -11.39
N VAL A 77 -13.48 5.52 -10.33
CA VAL A 77 -12.51 5.28 -9.24
C VAL A 77 -13.02 4.16 -8.34
N TYR A 78 -12.40 2.99 -8.44
CA TYR A 78 -12.83 1.80 -7.71
C TYR A 78 -12.65 1.91 -6.19
N SER A 79 -11.57 2.52 -5.74
CA SER A 79 -11.26 2.69 -4.32
C SER A 79 -10.57 4.03 -4.07
N ARG A 80 -11.02 4.76 -3.04
CA ARG A 80 -10.38 5.99 -2.55
C ARG A 80 -9.34 5.64 -1.49
N ARG A 81 -8.19 6.26 -1.57
CA ARG A 81 -7.08 6.08 -0.63
C ARG A 81 -6.82 7.37 0.13
N ASP A 82 -6.38 7.25 1.38
CA ASP A 82 -6.02 8.41 2.19
C ASP A 82 -4.61 8.89 1.87
N GLY A 83 -4.35 10.19 2.14
CA GLY A 83 -3.05 10.81 1.91
C GLY A 83 -1.89 10.09 2.56
N ILE A 84 -2.08 9.54 3.76
CA ILE A 84 -1.07 8.80 4.51
C ILE A 84 -0.86 7.35 4.03
N SER A 85 -1.68 6.86 3.09
CA SER A 85 -1.48 5.53 2.51
C SER A 85 -0.16 5.44 1.76
N ALA A 86 0.47 4.26 1.79
CA ALA A 86 1.73 4.03 1.11
C ALA A 86 1.59 4.18 -0.42
N GLN A 87 2.62 4.72 -1.08
CA GLN A 87 2.65 4.87 -2.54
C GLN A 87 2.69 3.54 -3.27
N GLN A 88 3.34 2.55 -2.68
CA GLN A 88 3.44 1.20 -3.22
C GLN A 88 2.84 0.23 -2.23
N SER A 89 1.84 -0.53 -2.66
CA SER A 89 1.39 -1.69 -1.90
C SER A 89 2.48 -2.78 -1.90
N ALA A 90 2.47 -3.67 -0.91
CA ALA A 90 3.37 -4.82 -0.89
C ALA A 90 3.20 -5.67 -2.17
N PHE A 91 1.97 -5.75 -2.69
CA PHE A 91 1.68 -6.44 -3.94
C PHE A 91 2.44 -5.83 -5.12
N THR A 92 2.37 -4.51 -5.34
CA THR A 92 3.04 -3.86 -6.46
C THR A 92 4.55 -3.77 -6.28
N ARG A 93 5.02 -3.56 -5.06
CA ARG A 93 6.44 -3.42 -4.72
C ARG A 93 7.28 -4.65 -5.08
N TYR A 94 6.71 -5.85 -4.90
CA TYR A 94 7.41 -7.12 -5.12
C TYR A 94 7.06 -7.78 -6.46
N ARG A 95 6.42 -7.03 -7.39
CA ARG A 95 5.95 -7.55 -8.67
C ARG A 95 6.74 -7.02 -9.88
N ASN A 96 7.90 -6.45 -9.64
CA ASN A 96 8.80 -5.94 -10.70
C ASN A 96 9.68 -7.08 -11.28
N HIS A 97 9.03 -8.15 -11.75
CA HIS A 97 9.65 -9.29 -12.44
C HIS A 97 8.64 -9.92 -13.41
N ILE A 98 9.13 -10.77 -14.32
CA ILE A 98 8.30 -11.41 -15.37
C ILE A 98 8.04 -12.89 -15.09
N HIS A 99 8.38 -13.41 -13.91
CA HIS A 99 8.29 -14.83 -13.59
C HIS A 99 6.84 -15.25 -13.28
N MET A 100 6.16 -15.86 -14.26
CA MET A 100 4.74 -16.22 -14.18
C MET A 100 4.38 -17.11 -12.98
N GLY A 101 5.22 -18.10 -12.62
CA GLY A 101 4.98 -18.96 -11.45
C GLY A 101 4.97 -18.17 -10.14
N ILE A 102 5.88 -17.19 -10.00
CA ILE A 102 5.91 -16.33 -8.82
C ILE A 102 4.70 -15.38 -8.83
N HIS A 103 4.29 -14.85 -9.99
CA HIS A 103 3.06 -14.05 -10.09
C HIS A 103 1.84 -14.84 -9.62
N ARG A 104 1.64 -16.09 -10.07
CA ARG A 104 0.52 -16.94 -9.61
C ARG A 104 0.52 -17.13 -8.09
N ALA A 105 1.69 -17.41 -7.50
CA ALA A 105 1.80 -17.54 -6.05
C ALA A 105 1.48 -16.22 -5.31
N GLN A 106 1.91 -15.08 -5.86
CA GLN A 106 1.60 -13.76 -5.30
C GLN A 106 0.10 -13.45 -5.38
N ASP A 107 -0.55 -13.74 -6.52
CA ASP A 107 -2.00 -13.58 -6.70
C ASP A 107 -2.76 -14.47 -5.71
N HIS A 108 -2.38 -15.75 -5.61
CA HIS A 108 -2.98 -16.69 -4.65
C HIS A 108 -2.89 -16.20 -3.20
N VAL A 109 -1.75 -15.66 -2.77
CA VAL A 109 -1.61 -15.08 -1.42
C VAL A 109 -2.60 -13.94 -1.18
N VAL A 110 -2.80 -13.06 -2.16
CA VAL A 110 -3.72 -11.92 -2.02
C VAL A 110 -5.18 -12.37 -1.99
N GLU A 111 -5.55 -13.25 -2.91
CA GLU A 111 -6.93 -13.77 -3.04
C GLU A 111 -7.36 -14.61 -1.83
N HIS A 112 -6.40 -15.34 -1.22
CA HIS A 112 -6.65 -16.25 -0.11
C HIS A 112 -6.00 -15.80 1.20
N ILE A 113 -5.88 -14.49 1.42
CA ILE A 113 -5.16 -13.93 2.59
C ILE A 113 -5.79 -14.34 3.93
N GLY A 114 -7.09 -14.64 3.93
CA GLY A 114 -7.83 -15.14 5.09
C GLY A 114 -7.59 -16.61 5.43
N GLU A 115 -6.88 -17.32 4.58
CA GLU A 115 -6.60 -18.74 4.74
C GLU A 115 -5.18 -19.00 5.25
N LYS A 116 -4.95 -20.23 5.73
CA LYS A 116 -3.61 -20.66 6.16
C LYS A 116 -2.74 -20.91 4.93
N GLN A 117 -1.75 -20.08 4.72
CA GLN A 117 -0.80 -20.23 3.63
C GLN A 117 0.29 -21.24 4.00
N SER A 118 0.51 -22.27 3.15
CA SER A 118 1.61 -23.21 3.28
C SER A 118 2.64 -23.03 2.17
N LEU A 119 3.91 -23.31 2.49
CA LEU A 119 4.97 -23.26 1.49
C LEU A 119 4.76 -24.27 0.37
N ALA A 120 4.33 -25.47 0.72
CA ALA A 120 4.01 -26.54 -0.23
C ALA A 120 2.88 -26.13 -1.20
N GLY A 121 1.76 -25.59 -0.68
CA GLY A 121 0.65 -25.13 -1.52
C GLY A 121 1.05 -23.99 -2.46
N LEU A 122 1.83 -23.03 -2.00
CA LEU A 122 2.31 -21.94 -2.86
C LEU A 122 3.32 -22.44 -3.91
N ALA A 123 4.14 -23.41 -3.60
CA ALA A 123 5.04 -24.06 -4.57
C ALA A 123 4.26 -24.82 -5.64
N GLU A 124 3.18 -25.50 -5.26
CA GLU A 124 2.27 -26.18 -6.19
C GLU A 124 1.59 -25.19 -7.13
N VAL A 125 1.03 -24.10 -6.61
CA VAL A 125 0.46 -22.97 -7.41
C VAL A 125 1.48 -22.42 -8.40
N ALA A 126 2.75 -22.30 -7.98
CA ALA A 126 3.83 -21.87 -8.85
C ALA A 126 4.30 -22.93 -9.85
N CYS A 127 3.82 -24.18 -9.78
CA CYS A 127 4.30 -25.35 -10.51
C CYS A 127 5.80 -25.63 -10.27
N MET A 128 6.23 -25.60 -9.00
CA MET A 128 7.63 -25.78 -8.58
C MET A 128 7.75 -26.70 -7.38
N SER A 129 8.93 -27.32 -7.18
CA SER A 129 9.28 -27.88 -5.88
C SER A 129 9.49 -26.79 -4.84
N GLU A 130 9.22 -27.04 -3.57
CA GLU A 130 9.37 -26.05 -2.48
C GLU A 130 10.75 -25.40 -2.45
N ARG A 131 11.81 -26.19 -2.64
CA ARG A 131 13.20 -25.68 -2.68
C ARG A 131 13.41 -24.71 -3.83
N ASN A 132 12.92 -25.04 -5.03
CA ASN A 132 13.03 -24.18 -6.21
C ASN A 132 12.20 -22.93 -6.04
N PHE A 133 10.96 -23.07 -5.54
CA PHE A 133 10.05 -21.95 -5.28
C PHE A 133 10.68 -20.95 -4.32
N THR A 134 11.16 -21.39 -3.15
CA THR A 134 11.77 -20.52 -2.15
C THR A 134 12.96 -19.73 -2.71
N ARG A 135 13.85 -20.41 -3.44
CA ARG A 135 15.01 -19.79 -4.05
C ARG A 135 14.62 -18.77 -5.12
N THR A 136 13.70 -19.16 -6.01
CA THR A 136 13.23 -18.31 -7.12
C THR A 136 12.44 -17.12 -6.59
N PHE A 137 11.54 -17.35 -5.62
CA PHE A 137 10.78 -16.26 -5.00
C PHE A 137 11.72 -15.19 -4.43
N ARG A 138 12.75 -15.62 -3.65
CA ARG A 138 13.72 -14.66 -3.08
C ARG A 138 14.55 -13.96 -4.14
N LYS A 139 14.94 -14.68 -5.21
CA LYS A 139 15.69 -14.10 -6.33
C LYS A 139 14.89 -13.00 -7.04
N GLU A 140 13.63 -13.29 -7.37
CA GLU A 140 12.77 -12.39 -8.17
C GLU A 140 12.22 -11.22 -7.36
N THR A 141 11.87 -11.46 -6.08
CA THR A 141 11.20 -10.43 -5.24
C THR A 141 12.14 -9.71 -4.27
N GLY A 142 13.35 -10.24 -4.04
CA GLY A 142 14.28 -9.72 -3.03
C GLY A 142 13.88 -10.00 -1.57
N THR A 143 12.77 -10.75 -1.34
CA THR A 143 12.26 -11.03 0.02
C THR A 143 11.92 -12.52 0.20
N THR A 144 11.70 -12.94 1.44
CA THR A 144 11.23 -14.32 1.70
C THR A 144 9.71 -14.41 1.55
N VAL A 145 9.20 -15.62 1.25
CA VAL A 145 7.76 -15.90 1.14
C VAL A 145 7.00 -15.45 2.40
N ASN A 146 7.50 -15.82 3.59
CA ASN A 146 6.87 -15.46 4.86
C ASN A 146 6.86 -13.94 5.11
N ALA A 147 7.97 -13.25 4.80
CA ALA A 147 8.05 -11.80 4.93
C ALA A 147 7.08 -11.10 3.97
N TYR A 148 6.92 -11.61 2.74
CA TYR A 148 5.94 -11.13 1.78
C TYR A 148 4.52 -11.30 2.29
N ILE A 149 4.12 -12.52 2.72
CA ILE A 149 2.79 -12.79 3.27
C ILE A 149 2.49 -11.86 4.46
N ASN A 150 3.44 -11.70 5.39
CA ASN A 150 3.26 -10.82 6.54
C ASN A 150 3.08 -9.34 6.14
N ARG A 151 3.73 -8.89 5.07
CA ARG A 151 3.50 -7.52 4.56
C ARG A 151 2.12 -7.36 3.95
N ILE A 152 1.67 -8.31 3.13
CA ILE A 152 0.30 -8.30 2.60
C ILE A 152 -0.72 -8.29 3.75
N ARG A 153 -0.54 -9.16 4.76
CA ARG A 153 -1.39 -9.17 5.96
C ARG A 153 -1.39 -7.83 6.69
N ARG A 154 -0.22 -7.22 6.86
CA ARG A 154 -0.10 -5.92 7.53
C ARG A 154 -0.94 -4.85 6.84
N GLU A 155 -0.84 -4.74 5.51
CA GLU A 155 -1.63 -3.77 4.75
C GLU A 155 -3.14 -4.00 4.90
N HIS A 156 -3.58 -5.26 4.87
CA HIS A 156 -4.99 -5.61 5.09
C HIS A 156 -5.44 -5.30 6.53
N ILE A 157 -4.60 -5.60 7.53
CA ILE A 157 -4.87 -5.25 8.94
C ILE A 157 -5.01 -3.73 9.09
N GLU A 158 -4.10 -2.94 8.54
CA GLU A 158 -4.13 -1.48 8.60
C GLU A 158 -5.39 -0.90 7.94
N GLN A 159 -5.87 -1.51 6.85
CA GLN A 159 -7.15 -1.15 6.22
C GLN A 159 -8.34 -1.50 7.09
N LEU A 160 -8.38 -2.72 7.65
CA LEU A 160 -9.49 -3.20 8.48
C LEU A 160 -9.60 -2.45 9.81
N LEU A 161 -8.48 -1.99 10.39
CA LEU A 161 -8.46 -1.18 11.61
C LEU A 161 -9.13 0.19 11.46
N ARG A 162 -9.35 0.66 10.24
CA ARG A 162 -10.09 1.90 9.98
C ARG A 162 -11.61 1.74 10.18
N ASN A 163 -12.10 0.52 10.21
CA ASN A 163 -13.49 0.23 10.53
C ASN A 163 -13.65 0.04 12.06
N PRO A 164 -14.29 0.98 12.78
CA PRO A 164 -14.45 0.93 14.22
C PRO A 164 -15.33 -0.23 14.70
N ASP A 165 -16.15 -0.81 13.80
CA ASP A 165 -17.05 -1.92 14.11
C ASP A 165 -16.35 -3.28 14.19
N LEU A 166 -15.06 -3.33 13.78
CA LEU A 166 -14.29 -4.57 13.76
C LEU A 166 -13.41 -4.73 15.00
N SER A 167 -13.65 -5.79 15.76
CA SER A 167 -12.73 -6.18 16.82
C SER A 167 -11.42 -6.74 16.27
N ARG A 168 -10.32 -6.64 17.04
CA ARG A 168 -9.02 -7.20 16.64
C ARG A 168 -9.07 -8.70 16.38
N GLN A 169 -9.91 -9.44 17.09
CA GLN A 169 -10.11 -10.87 16.85
C GLN A 169 -10.80 -11.14 15.51
N GLN A 170 -11.77 -10.31 15.12
CA GLN A 170 -12.40 -10.41 13.79
C GLN A 170 -11.40 -10.06 12.68
N ILE A 171 -10.56 -9.04 12.89
CA ILE A 171 -9.49 -8.69 11.95
C ILE A 171 -8.51 -9.84 11.79
N ALA A 172 -8.07 -10.47 12.91
CA ALA A 172 -7.18 -11.62 12.87
C ALA A 172 -7.73 -12.73 11.95
N ARG A 173 -8.99 -13.12 12.14
CA ARG A 173 -9.65 -14.16 11.33
C ARG A 173 -9.68 -13.80 9.84
N ARG A 174 -9.98 -12.54 9.51
CA ARG A 174 -10.06 -12.07 8.11
C ARG A 174 -8.73 -12.09 7.36
N VAL A 175 -7.61 -12.08 8.08
CA VAL A 175 -6.26 -12.13 7.49
C VAL A 175 -5.55 -13.47 7.76
N GLY A 176 -6.29 -14.51 8.11
CA GLY A 176 -5.76 -15.85 8.33
C GLY A 176 -4.85 -15.99 9.54
N LEU A 177 -5.15 -15.25 10.61
CA LEU A 177 -4.46 -15.31 11.89
C LEU A 177 -5.38 -15.89 12.99
N GLU A 178 -4.79 -16.59 13.95
CA GLU A 178 -5.51 -17.26 15.02
C GLU A 178 -5.83 -16.35 16.22
N SER A 179 -5.07 -15.25 16.38
CA SER A 179 -5.20 -14.40 17.55
C SER A 179 -4.85 -12.92 17.29
N ASP A 180 -5.39 -12.05 18.15
CA ASP A 180 -5.05 -10.62 18.22
C ASP A 180 -3.56 -10.38 18.55
N LYS A 181 -2.93 -11.28 19.31
CA LYS A 181 -1.48 -11.23 19.60
C LYS A 181 -0.65 -11.34 18.32
N GLN A 182 -1.09 -12.16 17.36
CA GLN A 182 -0.43 -12.27 16.05
C GLN A 182 -0.62 -11.01 15.22
N VAL A 183 -1.80 -10.37 15.27
CA VAL A 183 -2.02 -9.05 14.65
C VAL A 183 -1.06 -8.01 15.22
N ALA A 184 -0.96 -7.93 16.56
CA ALA A 184 -0.05 -6.99 17.22
C ALA A 184 1.43 -7.24 16.86
N ARG A 185 1.83 -8.50 16.68
CA ARG A 185 3.20 -8.87 16.23
C ARG A 185 3.47 -8.40 14.81
N ILE A 186 2.53 -8.58 13.87
CA ILE A 186 2.69 -8.14 12.47
C ILE A 186 2.76 -6.61 12.38
N LEU A 187 2.01 -5.88 13.19
CA LEU A 187 2.04 -4.43 13.19
C LEU A 187 3.34 -3.84 13.75
N ARG A 188 4.04 -4.55 14.65
CA ARG A 188 5.31 -4.10 15.26
C ARG A 188 6.55 -4.38 14.39
N GLY A 189 6.52 -5.38 13.53
CA GLY A 189 7.62 -5.79 12.63
C GLY A 189 7.47 -5.21 11.24
#